data_f6b238604a93ed0b10ebf886cbf68468
#
_entry.id   f6b238604a93ed0b10ebf886cbf68468
#
_cell.length_a   1.000
_cell.length_b   1.000
_cell.length_c   1.000
_cell.angle_alpha   90.00
_cell.angle_beta   90.00
_cell.angle_gamma   90.00
#
_symmetry.space_group_name_H-M   'P 1'
#
loop_
_entity.id
_entity.type
_entity.pdbx_description
1 polymer ?
#
loop_
_entity_poly.entity_id
_entity_poly.type
_entity_poly.pdbx_seq_one_letter_code
_entity_poly.pdbx_strand_id
1 'polypeptide(L)'
;MGLSTILITLFLLIPIPTIGICLSLATTYKLIRYSPWLIHFNTGGCNGCDIEVLAALTPVYDPERYGVRLTPSPRHGDILVVTGAITKKAAKRLKRIYEQMPRPKFVIAVGTCAVSGGVFAGSYSVVAGADKVIPVDLYIPGCPPRPEAILDGIVKLVLRLEEEAKKLKS
;
A
#
# COMPACT_ATOMS: atom_id res chain seq x y z
N MET A 1 -20.03 24.71 -48.47
CA MET A 1 -20.54 23.84 -47.40
C MET A 1 -19.64 22.60 -47.35
N GLY A 2 -18.75 22.45 -46.41
CA GLY A 2 -18.02 21.19 -46.32
C GLY A 2 -16.82 21.10 -45.41
N LEU A 3 -15.98 22.12 -45.20
CA LEU A 3 -14.77 21.94 -44.39
C LEU A 3 -14.96 22.13 -42.88
N SER A 4 -15.89 22.98 -42.48
CA SER A 4 -16.15 23.25 -41.05
C SER A 4 -16.82 22.10 -40.33
N THR A 5 -17.62 21.26 -41.00
CA THR A 5 -18.36 20.16 -40.42
C THR A 5 -17.46 18.94 -40.15
N ILE A 6 -16.41 18.75 -40.96
CA ILE A 6 -15.46 17.65 -40.83
C ILE A 6 -14.51 17.90 -39.63
N LEU A 7 -14.14 19.17 -39.38
CA LEU A 7 -13.28 19.51 -38.24
C LEU A 7 -13.99 19.33 -36.89
N ILE A 8 -15.30 19.59 -36.82
CA ILE A 8 -16.11 19.45 -35.61
C ILE A 8 -16.36 17.97 -35.31
N THR A 9 -16.56 17.12 -36.31
CA THR A 9 -16.72 15.67 -36.12
C THR A 9 -15.42 14.98 -35.74
N LEU A 10 -14.25 15.47 -36.16
CA LEU A 10 -12.95 14.93 -35.79
C LEU A 10 -12.60 15.28 -34.32
N PHE A 11 -13.09 16.42 -33.81
CA PHE A 11 -12.87 16.83 -32.40
C PHE A 11 -13.75 16.06 -31.42
N LEU A 12 -14.83 15.42 -31.85
CA LEU A 12 -15.75 14.62 -31.04
C LEU A 12 -15.34 13.15 -30.95
N LEU A 13 -14.30 12.72 -31.68
CA LEU A 13 -13.83 11.32 -31.69
C LEU A 13 -12.60 11.07 -30.81
N ILE A 14 -12.10 12.06 -30.07
CA ILE A 14 -11.06 11.89 -29.09
C ILE A 14 -11.74 11.40 -27.79
N PRO A 15 -11.49 10.17 -27.34
CA PRO A 15 -12.10 9.68 -26.10
C PRO A 15 -11.55 10.50 -24.93
N ILE A 16 -12.35 11.43 -24.45
CA ILE A 16 -12.13 12.29 -23.28
C ILE A 16 -11.83 11.52 -21.96
N PRO A 17 -12.03 10.18 -21.82
CA PRO A 17 -11.79 9.50 -20.55
C PRO A 17 -10.32 9.35 -20.17
N THR A 18 -9.37 9.35 -21.12
CA THR A 18 -7.95 9.08 -20.81
C THR A 18 -7.22 10.22 -20.11
N ILE A 19 -7.51 11.46 -20.47
CA ILE A 19 -6.86 12.64 -19.85
C ILE A 19 -7.38 12.87 -18.42
N GLY A 20 -8.68 12.67 -18.20
CA GLY A 20 -9.30 12.79 -16.87
C GLY A 20 -8.81 11.76 -15.87
N ILE A 21 -8.56 10.52 -16.30
CA ILE A 21 -8.07 9.43 -15.46
C ILE A 21 -6.62 9.68 -15.07
N CYS A 22 -5.78 10.14 -15.98
CA CYS A 22 -4.36 10.40 -15.69
C CYS A 22 -4.20 11.59 -14.72
N LEU A 23 -4.96 12.66 -14.88
CA LEU A 23 -4.97 13.81 -13.98
C LEU A 23 -5.52 13.44 -12.58
N SER A 24 -6.53 12.58 -12.52
CA SER A 24 -7.09 12.03 -11.27
C SER A 24 -6.06 11.17 -10.54
N LEU A 25 -5.33 10.28 -11.21
CA LEU A 25 -4.28 9.46 -10.60
C LEU A 25 -3.16 10.31 -10.02
N ALA A 26 -2.61 11.26 -10.77
CA ALA A 26 -1.55 12.14 -10.28
C ALA A 26 -1.99 12.95 -9.05
N THR A 27 -3.25 13.37 -8.99
CA THR A 27 -3.82 14.05 -7.83
C THR A 27 -3.95 13.10 -6.64
N THR A 28 -4.36 11.85 -6.86
CA THR A 28 -4.49 10.83 -5.80
C THR A 28 -3.13 10.49 -5.20
N TYR A 29 -2.08 10.29 -6.00
CA TYR A 29 -0.71 10.10 -5.50
C TYR A 29 -0.24 11.27 -4.64
N LYS A 30 -0.57 12.50 -5.04
CA LYS A 30 -0.26 13.71 -4.28
C LYS A 30 -0.99 13.74 -2.93
N LEU A 31 -2.26 13.31 -2.87
CA LEU A 31 -3.04 13.26 -1.63
C LEU A 31 -2.51 12.20 -0.67
N ILE A 32 -2.18 11.01 -1.15
CA ILE A 32 -1.59 9.93 -0.34
C ILE A 32 -0.27 10.37 0.30
N ARG A 33 0.52 11.21 -0.38
CA ARG A 33 1.73 11.79 0.18
C ARG A 33 1.48 12.63 1.44
N TYR A 34 0.42 13.43 1.44
CA TYR A 34 0.11 14.34 2.57
C TYR A 34 -0.60 13.64 3.71
N SER A 35 -1.35 12.58 3.43
CA SER A 35 -2.11 11.85 4.44
C SER A 35 -2.26 10.39 4.04
N PRO A 36 -1.21 9.56 4.19
CA PRO A 36 -1.31 8.14 3.93
C PRO A 36 -2.10 7.44 5.04
N TRP A 37 -3.15 6.74 4.65
CA TRP A 37 -3.98 5.98 5.58
C TRP A 37 -3.54 4.53 5.59
N LEU A 38 -3.08 4.07 6.76
CA LEU A 38 -2.59 2.73 6.97
C LEU A 38 -3.70 1.78 7.38
N ILE A 39 -3.66 0.56 6.86
CA ILE A 39 -4.43 -0.57 7.35
C ILE A 39 -3.42 -1.58 7.90
N HIS A 40 -3.57 -1.96 9.15
CA HIS A 40 -2.78 -3.02 9.74
C HIS A 40 -3.54 -4.35 9.69
N PHE A 41 -2.88 -5.41 9.24
CA PHE A 41 -3.45 -6.76 9.21
C PHE A 41 -2.44 -7.81 9.65
N ASN A 42 -2.72 -8.46 10.79
CA ASN A 42 -1.95 -9.60 11.29
C ASN A 42 -2.42 -10.89 10.60
N THR A 43 -1.48 -11.63 10.03
CA THR A 43 -1.74 -12.85 9.26
C THR A 43 -1.46 -14.14 10.02
N GLY A 44 -1.03 -14.04 11.30
CA GLY A 44 -0.75 -15.18 12.16
C GLY A 44 0.63 -15.12 12.82
N GLY A 45 1.05 -13.92 13.22
CA GLY A 45 2.32 -13.70 13.89
C GLY A 45 2.27 -13.85 15.40
N CYS A 46 3.45 -13.71 16.04
CA CYS A 46 3.64 -13.72 17.49
C CYS A 46 3.30 -12.38 18.17
N ASN A 47 2.71 -11.42 17.45
CA ASN A 47 2.43 -10.04 17.83
C ASN A 47 3.66 -9.13 18.03
N GLY A 48 4.90 -9.62 17.92
CA GLY A 48 6.08 -8.77 18.06
C GLY A 48 6.08 -7.61 17.06
N CYS A 49 5.88 -7.92 15.78
CA CYS A 49 5.79 -6.87 14.73
C CYS A 49 4.59 -5.94 14.93
N ASP A 50 3.47 -6.46 15.46
CA ASP A 50 2.26 -5.66 15.71
C ASP A 50 2.49 -4.62 16.81
N ILE A 51 3.16 -5.02 17.89
CA ILE A 51 3.54 -4.13 18.99
C ILE A 51 4.44 -3.01 18.48
N GLU A 52 5.44 -3.35 17.65
CA GLU A 52 6.34 -2.34 17.07
C GLU A 52 5.65 -1.41 16.05
N VAL A 53 4.72 -1.93 15.25
CA VAL A 53 3.88 -1.10 14.38
C VAL A 53 3.01 -0.15 15.20
N LEU A 54 2.41 -0.64 16.29
CA LEU A 54 1.61 0.21 17.17
C LEU A 54 2.49 1.19 17.93
N ALA A 55 3.69 0.78 18.39
CA ALA A 55 4.66 1.67 19.02
C ALA A 55 5.09 2.80 18.08
N ALA A 56 5.28 2.50 16.80
CA ALA A 56 5.58 3.51 15.78
C ALA A 56 4.45 4.57 15.63
N LEU A 57 3.21 4.22 15.96
CA LEU A 57 2.04 5.12 15.92
C LEU A 57 1.80 5.87 17.23
N THR A 58 2.62 5.64 18.26
CA THR A 58 2.48 6.33 19.56
C THR A 58 3.01 7.77 19.48
N PRO A 59 2.63 8.64 20.45
CA PRO A 59 3.09 10.02 20.51
C PRO A 59 4.62 10.20 20.60
N VAL A 60 5.38 9.14 20.95
CA VAL A 60 6.85 9.21 20.97
C VAL A 60 7.42 9.46 19.58
N TYR A 61 6.82 8.84 18.56
CA TYR A 61 7.23 8.97 17.16
C TYR A 61 6.33 9.91 16.37
N ASP A 62 5.09 10.08 16.81
CA ASP A 62 4.07 11.01 16.30
C ASP A 62 3.96 11.07 14.76
N PRO A 63 3.72 9.94 14.07
CA PRO A 63 3.57 9.94 12.61
C PRO A 63 2.26 10.61 12.16
N GLU A 64 1.27 10.75 13.05
CA GLU A 64 0.03 11.47 12.76
C GLU A 64 0.30 12.96 12.43
N ARG A 65 1.35 13.54 13.01
CA ARG A 65 1.85 14.87 12.70
C ARG A 65 2.26 15.03 11.22
N TYR A 66 2.66 13.94 10.59
CA TYR A 66 3.00 13.89 9.17
C TYR A 66 1.85 13.39 8.30
N GLY A 67 0.64 13.28 8.87
CA GLY A 67 -0.56 12.85 8.15
C GLY A 67 -0.79 11.35 8.10
N VAL A 68 0.10 10.54 8.66
CA VAL A 68 -0.04 9.09 8.70
C VAL A 68 -1.15 8.71 9.68
N ARG A 69 -2.16 7.98 9.24
CA ARG A 69 -3.32 7.63 10.05
C ARG A 69 -3.63 6.14 9.96
N LEU A 70 -3.92 5.51 11.09
CA LEU A 70 -4.42 4.14 11.11
C LEU A 70 -5.94 4.11 10.90
N THR A 71 -6.40 3.27 9.98
CA THR A 71 -7.82 3.05 9.72
C THR A 71 -8.17 1.56 9.75
N PRO A 72 -9.29 1.19 10.37
CA PRO A 72 -9.75 -0.20 10.39
C PRO A 72 -10.49 -0.61 9.10
N SER A 73 -10.86 0.36 8.26
CA SER A 73 -11.66 0.10 7.06
C SER A 73 -10.79 -0.06 5.82
N PRO A 74 -10.85 -1.22 5.12
CA PRO A 74 -10.08 -1.43 3.90
C PRO A 74 -10.49 -0.51 2.74
N ARG A 75 -11.70 0.06 2.79
CA ARG A 75 -12.18 0.97 1.73
C ARG A 75 -11.59 2.38 1.82
N HIS A 76 -11.00 2.72 2.97
CA HIS A 76 -10.43 4.04 3.21
C HIS A 76 -8.90 4.02 3.30
N GLY A 77 -8.27 2.83 3.26
CA GLY A 77 -6.84 2.70 3.40
C GLY A 77 -6.11 2.72 2.06
N ASP A 78 -4.95 3.36 2.07
CA ASP A 78 -4.07 3.48 0.91
C ASP A 78 -2.91 2.49 1.00
N ILE A 79 -2.41 2.23 2.21
CA ILE A 79 -1.25 1.39 2.48
C ILE A 79 -1.66 0.24 3.41
N LEU A 80 -1.45 -0.99 2.95
CA LEU A 80 -1.68 -2.20 3.73
C LEU A 80 -0.37 -2.66 4.39
N VAL A 81 -0.32 -2.61 5.70
CA VAL A 81 0.78 -3.13 6.52
C VAL A 81 0.46 -4.57 6.92
N VAL A 82 1.22 -5.51 6.40
CA VAL A 82 1.06 -6.95 6.65
C VAL A 82 2.13 -7.41 7.63
N THR A 83 1.69 -8.02 8.73
CA THR A 83 2.56 -8.57 9.76
C THR A 83 2.34 -10.07 9.94
N GLY A 84 3.37 -10.75 10.45
CA GLY A 84 3.31 -12.16 10.83
C GLY A 84 3.42 -13.15 9.69
N ALA A 85 3.50 -14.43 10.03
CA ALA A 85 3.55 -15.53 9.08
C ALA A 85 2.17 -15.75 8.46
N ILE A 86 2.10 -15.80 7.13
CA ILE A 86 0.81 -15.90 6.45
C ILE A 86 0.27 -17.31 6.53
N THR A 87 -0.73 -17.49 7.38
CA THR A 87 -1.42 -18.77 7.46
C THR A 87 -2.37 -18.97 6.26
N LYS A 88 -2.59 -20.21 5.86
CA LYS A 88 -3.51 -20.56 4.76
C LYS A 88 -4.94 -20.02 4.97
N LYS A 89 -5.37 -19.91 6.25
CA LYS A 89 -6.66 -19.30 6.62
C LYS A 89 -6.65 -17.78 6.43
N ALA A 90 -5.57 -17.12 6.87
CA ALA A 90 -5.42 -15.66 6.75
C ALA A 90 -5.19 -15.22 5.30
N ALA A 91 -4.52 -16.03 4.47
CA ALA A 91 -4.26 -15.73 3.07
C ALA A 91 -5.53 -15.37 2.28
N LYS A 92 -6.63 -16.11 2.51
CA LYS A 92 -7.93 -15.82 1.87
C LYS A 92 -8.51 -14.47 2.32
N ARG A 93 -8.33 -14.12 3.61
CA ARG A 93 -8.79 -12.84 4.16
C ARG A 93 -7.92 -11.70 3.68
N LEU A 94 -6.60 -11.89 3.66
CA LEU A 94 -5.63 -10.92 3.16
C LEU A 94 -5.94 -10.53 1.71
N LYS A 95 -6.17 -11.52 0.84
CA LYS A 95 -6.56 -11.28 -0.55
C LYS A 95 -7.86 -10.48 -0.66
N ARG A 96 -8.87 -10.82 0.14
CA ARG A 96 -10.15 -10.09 0.18
C ARG A 96 -9.97 -8.63 0.62
N ILE A 97 -9.16 -8.38 1.67
CA ILE A 97 -8.84 -7.02 2.13
C ILE A 97 -8.15 -6.24 1.02
N TYR A 98 -7.15 -6.83 0.39
CA TYR A 98 -6.44 -6.22 -0.72
C TYR A 98 -7.36 -5.88 -1.90
N GLU A 99 -8.31 -6.74 -2.25
CA GLU A 99 -9.29 -6.49 -3.31
C GLU A 99 -10.27 -5.34 -2.97
N GLN A 100 -10.61 -5.18 -1.69
CA GLN A 100 -11.51 -4.12 -1.21
C GLN A 100 -10.87 -2.74 -1.13
N MET A 101 -9.53 -2.65 -1.13
CA MET A 101 -8.83 -1.38 -1.12
C MET A 101 -8.98 -0.65 -2.44
N PRO A 102 -9.18 0.68 -2.43
CA PRO A 102 -9.21 1.50 -3.63
C PRO A 102 -7.85 1.51 -4.33
N ARG A 103 -7.82 1.94 -5.58
CA ARG A 103 -6.58 2.19 -6.33
C ARG A 103 -6.28 3.69 -6.33
N PRO A 104 -5.01 4.10 -6.21
CA PRO A 104 -3.78 3.28 -6.04
C PRO A 104 -3.67 2.75 -4.61
N LYS A 105 -3.09 1.54 -4.45
CA LYS A 105 -2.91 0.86 -3.18
C LYS A 105 -1.52 0.26 -3.09
N PHE A 106 -0.94 0.27 -1.89
CA PHE A 106 0.42 -0.17 -1.63
C PHE A 106 0.46 -1.18 -0.49
N VAL A 107 1.43 -2.08 -0.54
CA VAL A 107 1.56 -3.15 0.45
C VAL A 107 2.97 -3.15 1.03
N ILE A 108 3.05 -3.08 2.36
CA ILE A 108 4.29 -3.18 3.12
C ILE A 108 4.28 -4.49 3.91
N ALA A 109 5.26 -5.35 3.67
CA ALA A 109 5.48 -6.54 4.47
C ALA A 109 6.46 -6.24 5.60
N VAL A 110 5.99 -6.29 6.85
CA VAL A 110 6.77 -5.97 8.05
C VAL A 110 7.18 -7.23 8.79
N GLY A 111 8.47 -7.36 8.98
CA GLY A 111 9.08 -8.48 9.69
C GLY A 111 9.40 -9.68 8.82
N THR A 112 10.40 -10.45 9.23
CA THR A 112 10.92 -11.61 8.50
C THR A 112 9.84 -12.66 8.21
N CYS A 113 8.85 -12.81 9.13
CA CYS A 113 7.74 -13.74 8.93
C CYS A 113 6.83 -13.35 7.75
N ALA A 114 6.56 -12.06 7.57
CA ALA A 114 5.77 -11.58 6.43
C ALA A 114 6.57 -11.61 5.12
N VAL A 115 7.89 -11.40 5.20
CA VAL A 115 8.79 -11.38 4.03
C VAL A 115 8.99 -12.77 3.44
N SER A 116 9.32 -13.76 4.26
CA SER A 116 9.74 -15.09 3.81
C SER A 116 9.09 -16.27 4.53
N GLY A 117 8.19 -15.99 5.49
CA GLY A 117 7.68 -16.99 6.43
C GLY A 117 8.53 -17.15 7.69
N GLY A 118 9.77 -16.62 7.69
CA GLY A 118 10.69 -16.64 8.84
C GLY A 118 10.89 -18.04 9.42
N VAL A 119 10.82 -18.15 10.74
CA VAL A 119 10.96 -19.43 11.48
C VAL A 119 9.86 -20.44 11.11
N PHE A 120 8.71 -19.97 10.61
CA PHE A 120 7.58 -20.82 10.22
C PHE A 120 7.60 -21.25 8.76
N ALA A 121 8.65 -20.89 8.01
CA ALA A 121 8.82 -21.31 6.63
C ALA A 121 8.84 -22.84 6.54
N GLY A 122 8.08 -23.40 5.59
CA GLY A 122 7.95 -24.86 5.45
C GLY A 122 6.89 -25.53 6.32
N SER A 123 6.26 -24.80 7.25
CA SER A 123 5.11 -25.31 8.00
C SER A 123 3.92 -25.62 7.11
N TYR A 124 3.20 -26.72 7.36
CA TYR A 124 2.05 -27.15 6.56
C TYR A 124 0.90 -26.13 6.51
N SER A 125 0.78 -25.30 7.53
CA SER A 125 -0.29 -24.29 7.66
C SER A 125 0.09 -22.89 7.20
N VAL A 126 1.37 -22.66 6.89
CA VAL A 126 1.90 -21.34 6.52
C VAL A 126 2.20 -21.29 5.02
N VAL A 127 1.90 -20.12 4.43
CA VAL A 127 2.34 -19.76 3.07
C VAL A 127 3.62 -18.94 3.24
N ALA A 128 4.69 -19.34 2.58
CA ALA A 128 5.95 -18.63 2.67
C ALA A 128 5.88 -17.30 1.92
N GLY A 129 5.96 -16.17 2.65
CA GLY A 129 6.03 -14.82 2.10
C GLY A 129 4.68 -14.22 1.67
N ALA A 130 4.55 -12.90 1.83
CA ALA A 130 3.38 -12.14 1.44
C ALA A 130 3.25 -12.03 -0.10
N ASP A 131 4.37 -12.00 -0.79
CA ASP A 131 4.49 -11.97 -2.25
C ASP A 131 3.77 -13.12 -2.97
N LYS A 132 3.61 -14.26 -2.28
CA LYS A 132 2.90 -15.44 -2.79
C LYS A 132 1.37 -15.27 -2.81
N VAL A 133 0.85 -14.27 -2.10
CA VAL A 133 -0.60 -14.06 -1.94
C VAL A 133 -1.05 -12.76 -2.60
N ILE A 134 -0.29 -11.68 -2.40
CA ILE A 134 -0.56 -10.34 -2.92
C ILE A 134 0.75 -9.68 -3.37
N PRO A 135 0.72 -8.75 -4.33
CA PRO A 135 1.91 -7.98 -4.68
C PRO A 135 2.37 -7.14 -3.50
N VAL A 136 3.67 -7.09 -3.25
CA VAL A 136 4.30 -6.35 -2.16
C VAL A 136 5.22 -5.29 -2.75
N ASP A 137 5.03 -4.04 -2.32
CA ASP A 137 5.79 -2.90 -2.82
C ASP A 137 7.05 -2.63 -1.98
N LEU A 138 6.99 -2.92 -0.68
CA LEU A 138 8.11 -2.71 0.23
C LEU A 138 8.22 -3.82 1.27
N TYR A 139 9.46 -4.21 1.55
CA TYR A 139 9.81 -5.18 2.58
C TYR A 139 10.62 -4.51 3.69
N ILE A 140 10.20 -4.70 4.94
CA ILE A 140 10.92 -4.22 6.13
C ILE A 140 11.40 -5.44 6.92
N PRO A 141 12.68 -5.82 6.81
CA PRO A 141 13.22 -6.96 7.52
C PRO A 141 13.40 -6.66 9.03
N GLY A 142 13.27 -7.68 9.85
CA GLY A 142 13.46 -7.62 11.29
C GLY A 142 12.59 -8.66 12.00
N CYS A 143 12.92 -8.96 13.27
CA CYS A 143 12.14 -9.92 14.05
C CYS A 143 12.09 -9.54 15.54
N PRO A 144 11.26 -8.54 15.89
CA PRO A 144 10.59 -7.52 15.05
C PRO A 144 11.55 -6.42 14.55
N PRO A 145 11.20 -5.69 13.51
CA PRO A 145 11.91 -4.45 13.15
C PRO A 145 11.57 -3.35 14.17
N ARG A 146 12.51 -2.46 14.43
CA ARG A 146 12.30 -1.31 15.33
C ARG A 146 11.31 -0.31 14.73
N PRO A 147 10.58 0.47 15.56
CA PRO A 147 9.64 1.50 15.09
C PRO A 147 10.26 2.48 14.10
N GLU A 148 11.52 2.89 14.33
CA GLU A 148 12.24 3.80 13.44
C GLU A 148 12.41 3.21 12.03
N ALA A 149 12.70 1.91 11.94
CA ALA A 149 12.85 1.22 10.65
C ALA A 149 11.51 1.11 9.91
N ILE A 150 10.41 0.99 10.65
CA ILE A 150 9.06 0.95 10.07
C ILE A 150 8.72 2.33 9.51
N LEU A 151 8.97 3.40 10.24
CA LEU A 151 8.74 4.77 9.80
C LEU A 151 9.62 5.14 8.60
N ASP A 152 10.91 4.79 8.64
CA ASP A 152 11.82 4.99 7.50
C ASP A 152 11.31 4.26 6.24
N GLY A 153 10.78 3.04 6.42
CA GLY A 153 10.14 2.29 5.34
C GLY A 153 8.94 3.02 4.75
N ILE A 154 8.05 3.56 5.57
CA ILE A 154 6.88 4.33 5.13
C ILE A 154 7.33 5.59 4.38
N VAL A 155 8.31 6.32 4.91
CA VAL A 155 8.86 7.52 4.25
C VAL A 155 9.48 7.18 2.90
N LYS A 156 10.25 6.10 2.80
CA LYS A 156 10.83 5.63 1.52
C LYS A 156 9.76 5.27 0.50
N LEU A 157 8.67 4.64 0.93
CA LEU A 157 7.55 4.34 0.05
C LEU A 157 6.92 5.64 -0.48
N VAL A 158 6.64 6.59 0.40
CA VAL A 158 6.05 7.88 0.03
C VAL A 158 6.93 8.64 -0.95
N LEU A 159 8.25 8.67 -0.74
CA LEU A 159 9.20 9.31 -1.67
C LEU A 159 9.20 8.63 -3.05
N ARG A 160 9.15 7.29 -3.11
CA ARG A 160 9.02 6.55 -4.37
C ARG A 160 7.74 6.91 -5.12
N LEU A 161 6.62 7.09 -4.40
CA LEU A 161 5.36 7.53 -4.99
C LEU A 161 5.44 8.92 -5.63
N GLU A 162 6.25 9.81 -5.04
CA GLU A 162 6.50 11.11 -5.65
C GLU A 162 7.22 11.02 -6.99
N GLU A 163 8.20 10.14 -7.08
CA GLU A 163 8.94 9.91 -8.33
C GLU A 163 8.03 9.34 -9.42
N GLU A 164 7.18 8.40 -9.06
CA GLU A 164 6.18 7.84 -9.98
C GLU A 164 5.16 8.89 -10.43
N ALA A 165 4.66 9.72 -9.50
CA ALA A 165 3.76 10.82 -9.83
C ALA A 165 4.39 11.87 -10.75
N LYS A 166 5.70 12.11 -10.65
CA LYS A 166 6.44 13.00 -11.55
C LYS A 166 6.57 12.39 -12.95
N LYS A 167 6.85 11.09 -13.04
CA LYS A 167 6.92 10.37 -14.34
C LYS A 167 5.59 10.36 -15.09
N LEU A 168 4.47 10.29 -14.37
CA LEU A 168 3.13 10.34 -14.98
C LEU A 168 2.75 11.73 -15.53
N LYS A 169 3.46 12.79 -15.13
CA LYS A 169 3.23 14.16 -15.60
C LYS A 169 4.11 14.57 -16.77
N SER A 170 5.19 13.83 -17.00
CA SER A 170 6.12 14.02 -18.12
C SER A 170 5.63 13.26 -19.34
#